data_831a4165ac78d0da8e4387aafef35441
#
_entry.id   831a4165ac78d0da8e4387aafef35441
#
_cell.length_a   1.000
_cell.length_b   1.000
_cell.length_c   1.000
_cell.angle_alpha   90.00
_cell.angle_beta   90.00
_cell.angle_gamma   90.00
#
_symmetry.space_group_name_H-M   'P 1'
#
loop_
_entity.id
_entity.type
_entity.pdbx_description
1 polymer ?
#
loop_
_entity_poly.entity_id
_entity_poly.type
_entity_poly.pdbx_seq_one_letter_code
_entity_poly.pdbx_strand_id
1 'polypeptide(L)'
;MPNEIILKYLLMFDTDFSIRSFRGGYDDNFTYLVTCMQTGIQFMVDAAVPVKTVESHVREQLDAILITHTHGDHTAYLTQFLNHYPKAKYIGYKELIHFTPTDLFRPVDDKDRLIMGHINIDVIHTPGHFPDSVCYKMGNILFTGDTLFVGRTGRTVNSYADTRELYHSVYDKILSLPGDTLIYPGHDYGKQPTISIDENVRISPLLQAKDEEDFITRMADYEANR
;
A
#
# COMPACT_ATOMS: atom_id res chain seq x y z
N MET A 1 10.85 41.52 -12.92
CA MET A 1 10.62 40.60 -11.79
C MET A 1 9.17 40.06 -11.75
N PRO A 2 8.66 39.48 -12.86
CA PRO A 2 7.42 38.68 -12.85
C PRO A 2 7.69 37.18 -12.97
N ASN A 3 8.93 36.73 -13.28
CA ASN A 3 9.19 35.31 -13.58
C ASN A 3 9.40 34.40 -12.37
N GLU A 4 9.77 34.93 -11.20
CA GLU A 4 9.98 34.09 -10.01
C GLU A 4 8.68 33.64 -9.33
N ILE A 5 7.61 34.44 -9.45
CA ILE A 5 6.30 34.08 -8.85
C ILE A 5 5.63 32.98 -9.67
N ILE A 6 5.78 33.00 -10.99
CA ILE A 6 5.21 31.96 -11.88
C ILE A 6 5.92 30.62 -11.67
N LEU A 7 7.25 30.64 -11.51
CA LEU A 7 8.03 29.42 -11.25
C LEU A 7 7.68 28.77 -9.90
N LYS A 8 7.39 29.60 -8.87
CA LYS A 8 7.00 29.13 -7.54
C LYS A 8 5.59 28.53 -7.51
N TYR A 9 4.69 29.01 -8.35
CA TYR A 9 3.34 28.42 -8.51
C TYR A 9 3.34 27.15 -9.38
N LEU A 10 4.24 27.04 -10.37
CA LEU A 10 4.38 25.81 -11.17
C LEU A 10 4.94 24.64 -10.36
N LEU A 11 5.73 24.89 -9.31
CA LEU A 11 6.29 23.85 -8.43
C LEU A 11 5.29 23.34 -7.36
N MET A 12 4.11 23.95 -7.23
CA MET A 12 3.12 23.58 -6.20
C MET A 12 2.00 22.62 -6.67
N PHE A 13 1.96 22.23 -7.97
CA PHE A 13 0.88 21.40 -8.51
C PHE A 13 1.36 20.30 -9.46
N ASP A 14 2.59 19.83 -9.33
CA ASP A 14 3.08 18.71 -10.14
C ASP A 14 2.85 17.39 -9.42
N THR A 15 1.57 17.02 -9.21
CA THR A 15 1.24 15.61 -8.97
C THR A 15 1.19 14.94 -10.34
N ASP A 16 2.30 14.30 -10.73
CA ASP A 16 2.41 13.54 -11.98
C ASP A 16 1.41 12.39 -12.07
N PHE A 17 0.56 12.20 -11.07
CA PHE A 17 -0.40 11.09 -10.98
C PHE A 17 -1.70 11.50 -10.28
N SER A 18 -2.74 10.71 -10.51
CA SER A 18 -3.98 10.72 -9.73
C SER A 18 -4.21 9.36 -9.08
N ILE A 19 -4.80 9.37 -7.89
CA ILE A 19 -5.21 8.16 -7.16
C ILE A 19 -6.73 8.18 -7.01
N ARG A 20 -7.36 7.06 -7.35
CA ARG A 20 -8.77 6.82 -7.08
C ARG A 20 -8.91 5.60 -6.16
N SER A 21 -9.53 5.80 -5.03
CA SER A 21 -9.81 4.75 -4.05
C SER A 21 -11.16 4.11 -4.32
N PHE A 22 -11.22 2.79 -4.25
CA PHE A 22 -12.45 2.00 -4.29
C PHE A 22 -12.53 1.20 -3.00
N ARG A 23 -13.59 1.44 -2.22
CA ARG A 23 -13.88 0.70 -1.00
C ARG A 23 -14.86 -0.41 -1.28
N GLY A 24 -14.61 -1.60 -0.72
CA GLY A 24 -15.49 -2.75 -0.86
C GLY A 24 -14.80 -4.04 -0.42
N GLY A 25 -15.06 -5.14 -1.12
CA GLY A 25 -14.46 -6.42 -0.78
C GLY A 25 -15.10 -7.08 0.46
N TYR A 26 -14.29 -7.84 1.19
CA TYR A 26 -14.78 -8.69 2.28
C TYR A 26 -14.78 -7.99 3.65
N ASP A 27 -13.91 -7.01 3.86
CA ASP A 27 -13.71 -6.35 5.16
C ASP A 27 -13.35 -4.87 4.97
N ASP A 28 -14.19 -4.13 4.25
CA ASP A 28 -13.94 -2.71 3.93
C ASP A 28 -12.56 -2.44 3.30
N ASN A 29 -12.12 -3.38 2.44
CA ASN A 29 -10.84 -3.27 1.75
C ASN A 29 -10.81 -2.05 0.83
N PHE A 30 -9.61 -1.52 0.62
CA PHE A 30 -9.32 -0.58 -0.44
C PHE A 30 -8.62 -1.26 -1.62
N THR A 31 -9.02 -0.86 -2.82
CA THR A 31 -8.25 -1.00 -4.07
C THR A 31 -7.98 0.40 -4.58
N TYR A 32 -6.76 0.65 -5.02
CA TYR A 32 -6.37 1.97 -5.54
C TYR A 32 -6.04 1.87 -7.03
N LEU A 33 -6.67 2.72 -7.85
CA LEU A 33 -6.30 2.91 -9.25
C LEU A 33 -5.45 4.18 -9.35
N VAL A 34 -4.21 4.00 -9.79
CA VAL A 34 -3.26 5.09 -10.02
C VAL A 34 -3.11 5.35 -11.50
N THR A 35 -3.17 6.61 -11.92
CA THR A 35 -2.98 7.02 -13.30
C THR A 35 -1.80 7.99 -13.39
N CYS A 36 -0.79 7.66 -14.19
CA CYS A 36 0.24 8.61 -14.59
C CYS A 36 -0.40 9.66 -15.53
N MET A 37 -0.41 10.92 -15.11
CA MET A 37 -1.11 11.98 -15.84
C MET A 37 -0.41 12.35 -17.14
N GLN A 38 0.90 12.14 -17.23
CA GLN A 38 1.68 12.47 -18.41
C GLN A 38 1.58 11.40 -19.51
N THR A 39 1.53 10.10 -19.13
CA THR A 39 1.54 8.99 -20.11
C THR A 39 0.20 8.31 -20.28
N GLY A 40 -0.71 8.46 -19.32
CA GLY A 40 -1.97 7.73 -19.26
C GLY A 40 -1.86 6.30 -18.75
N ILE A 41 -0.64 5.80 -18.44
CA ILE A 41 -0.42 4.47 -17.86
C ILE A 41 -1.20 4.36 -16.54
N GLN A 42 -1.89 3.21 -16.37
CA GLN A 42 -2.68 2.93 -15.19
C GLN A 42 -2.26 1.62 -14.55
N PHE A 43 -2.15 1.64 -13.22
CA PHE A 43 -1.91 0.45 -12.43
C PHE A 43 -2.79 0.47 -11.17
N MET A 44 -3.02 -0.70 -10.59
CA MET A 44 -3.76 -0.83 -9.34
C MET A 44 -2.84 -1.24 -8.19
N VAL A 45 -3.29 -0.96 -6.96
CA VAL A 45 -2.77 -1.57 -5.74
C VAL A 45 -3.89 -2.39 -5.13
N ASP A 46 -3.63 -3.67 -4.95
CA ASP A 46 -4.51 -4.76 -4.56
C ASP A 46 -5.72 -4.98 -5.50
N ALA A 47 -6.21 -6.20 -5.53
CA ALA A 47 -7.37 -6.62 -6.30
C ALA A 47 -8.51 -7.07 -5.37
N ALA A 48 -8.87 -6.19 -4.42
CA ALA A 48 -9.80 -6.47 -3.32
C ALA A 48 -11.27 -6.24 -3.69
N VAL A 49 -11.55 -5.55 -4.80
CA VAL A 49 -12.91 -5.27 -5.27
C VAL A 49 -13.18 -5.88 -6.66
N PRO A 50 -14.44 -6.18 -7.02
CA PRO A 50 -14.76 -6.72 -8.34
C PRO A 50 -14.35 -5.81 -9.51
N VAL A 51 -13.98 -6.36 -10.66
CA VAL A 51 -13.61 -5.61 -11.89
C VAL A 51 -14.65 -4.56 -12.23
N LYS A 52 -15.95 -4.90 -12.19
CA LYS A 52 -17.06 -3.98 -12.51
C LYS A 52 -17.08 -2.70 -11.68
N THR A 53 -16.41 -2.70 -10.52
CA THR A 53 -16.31 -1.51 -9.65
C THR A 53 -15.28 -0.53 -10.20
N VAL A 54 -14.28 -1.02 -10.92
CA VAL A 54 -13.10 -0.25 -11.37
C VAL A 54 -13.11 0.00 -12.88
N GLU A 55 -13.64 -0.91 -13.69
CA GLU A 55 -13.49 -0.94 -15.15
C GLU A 55 -13.88 0.36 -15.86
N SER A 56 -14.94 1.05 -15.40
CA SER A 56 -15.38 2.33 -16.01
C SER A 56 -14.37 3.49 -15.78
N HIS A 57 -13.35 3.28 -14.96
CA HIS A 57 -12.31 4.24 -14.64
C HIS A 57 -10.94 3.85 -15.25
N VAL A 58 -10.84 2.63 -15.77
CA VAL A 58 -9.70 2.21 -16.58
C VAL A 58 -9.92 2.72 -18.01
N ARG A 59 -8.93 3.42 -18.56
CA ARG A 59 -9.04 4.08 -19.87
C ARG A 59 -9.11 3.07 -21.02
N GLU A 60 -8.00 2.41 -21.31
CA GLU A 60 -7.91 1.41 -22.40
C GLU A 60 -7.39 0.08 -21.86
N GLN A 61 -6.44 0.12 -20.93
CA GLN A 61 -5.76 -1.05 -20.40
C GLN A 61 -5.29 -0.78 -18.97
N LEU A 62 -5.26 -1.84 -18.18
CA LEU A 62 -4.55 -1.86 -16.92
C LEU A 62 -3.14 -2.45 -17.18
N ASP A 63 -2.10 -1.73 -16.78
CA ASP A 63 -0.72 -2.13 -17.07
C ASP A 63 -0.17 -3.09 -16.01
N ALA A 64 -0.53 -2.86 -14.74
CA ALA A 64 -0.09 -3.69 -13.63
C ALA A 64 -1.06 -3.69 -12.45
N ILE A 65 -0.92 -4.72 -11.59
CA ILE A 65 -1.55 -4.83 -10.29
C ILE A 65 -0.44 -5.08 -9.27
N LEU A 66 -0.21 -4.13 -8.39
CA LEU A 66 0.75 -4.24 -7.30
C LEU A 66 0.04 -4.92 -6.12
N ILE A 67 0.58 -6.04 -5.65
CA ILE A 67 0.01 -6.81 -4.53
C ILE A 67 0.80 -6.43 -3.27
N THR A 68 0.10 -5.92 -2.26
CA THR A 68 0.75 -5.57 -0.98
C THR A 68 1.12 -6.81 -0.19
N HIS A 69 0.26 -7.83 -0.19
CA HIS A 69 0.50 -9.15 0.41
C HIS A 69 -0.55 -10.15 -0.09
N THR A 70 -0.36 -11.43 0.17
CA THR A 70 -1.20 -12.49 -0.41
C THR A 70 -2.35 -12.97 0.46
N HIS A 71 -2.84 -12.21 1.43
CA HIS A 71 -4.11 -12.52 2.06
C HIS A 71 -5.26 -12.53 1.03
N GLY A 72 -6.19 -13.45 1.23
CA GLY A 72 -7.22 -13.76 0.24
C GLY A 72 -8.14 -12.59 -0.11
N ASP A 73 -8.37 -11.67 0.80
CA ASP A 73 -9.19 -10.47 0.60
C ASP A 73 -8.49 -9.41 -0.26
N HIS A 74 -7.15 -9.30 -0.22
CA HIS A 74 -6.36 -8.40 -1.08
C HIS A 74 -6.22 -8.90 -2.52
N THR A 75 -6.38 -10.19 -2.72
CA THR A 75 -6.19 -10.87 -4.00
C THR A 75 -7.48 -11.51 -4.54
N ALA A 76 -8.61 -11.28 -3.87
CA ALA A 76 -9.90 -11.92 -4.12
C ALA A 76 -10.35 -11.88 -5.59
N TYR A 77 -10.04 -10.81 -6.29
CA TYR A 77 -10.46 -10.60 -7.68
C TYR A 77 -9.27 -10.55 -8.65
N LEU A 78 -8.06 -10.92 -8.23
CA LEU A 78 -6.86 -10.88 -9.08
C LEU A 78 -7.05 -11.66 -10.38
N THR A 79 -7.54 -12.90 -10.30
CA THR A 79 -7.81 -13.72 -11.49
C THR A 79 -8.85 -13.06 -12.41
N GLN A 80 -9.87 -12.40 -11.85
CA GLN A 80 -10.89 -11.69 -12.63
C GLN A 80 -10.28 -10.51 -13.39
N PHE A 81 -9.39 -9.73 -12.73
CA PHE A 81 -8.68 -8.62 -13.37
C PHE A 81 -7.73 -9.11 -14.48
N LEU A 82 -6.95 -10.16 -14.23
CA LEU A 82 -6.02 -10.72 -15.23
C LEU A 82 -6.75 -11.29 -16.45
N ASN A 83 -7.94 -11.88 -16.27
CA ASN A 83 -8.77 -12.33 -17.39
C ASN A 83 -9.37 -11.15 -18.19
N HIS A 84 -9.74 -10.07 -17.52
CA HIS A 84 -10.33 -8.89 -18.15
C HIS A 84 -9.27 -8.01 -18.84
N TYR A 85 -8.07 -7.93 -18.24
CA TYR A 85 -6.91 -7.18 -18.75
C TYR A 85 -5.72 -8.13 -18.98
N PRO A 86 -5.74 -8.96 -20.03
CA PRO A 86 -4.78 -10.06 -20.20
C PRO A 86 -3.33 -9.64 -20.44
N LYS A 87 -3.08 -8.34 -20.66
CA LYS A 87 -1.72 -7.79 -20.76
C LYS A 87 -1.18 -7.29 -19.39
N ALA A 88 -2.04 -7.16 -18.41
CA ALA A 88 -1.64 -6.73 -17.07
C ALA A 88 -0.69 -7.74 -16.44
N LYS A 89 0.34 -7.23 -15.76
CA LYS A 89 1.21 -8.03 -14.89
C LYS A 89 0.76 -7.85 -13.46
N TYR A 90 0.86 -8.89 -12.62
CA TYR A 90 0.78 -8.68 -11.19
C TYR A 90 2.19 -8.72 -10.59
N ILE A 91 2.41 -7.81 -9.63
CA ILE A 91 3.73 -7.52 -9.05
C ILE A 91 3.60 -7.66 -7.55
N GLY A 92 4.46 -8.43 -6.92
CA GLY A 92 4.45 -8.64 -5.47
C GLY A 92 5.81 -9.14 -5.00
N TYR A 93 5.95 -9.34 -3.69
CA TYR A 93 7.18 -9.85 -3.12
C TYR A 93 7.58 -11.18 -3.78
N LYS A 94 8.87 -11.41 -3.96
CA LYS A 94 9.42 -12.58 -4.69
C LYS A 94 9.01 -13.93 -4.10
N GLU A 95 8.75 -13.98 -2.80
CA GLU A 95 8.36 -15.18 -2.06
C GLU A 95 6.88 -15.12 -1.69
N LEU A 96 6.00 -15.30 -2.68
CA LEU A 96 4.55 -15.33 -2.46
C LEU A 96 4.15 -16.57 -1.63
N ILE A 97 3.35 -16.37 -0.59
CA ILE A 97 2.98 -17.43 0.35
C ILE A 97 1.81 -18.29 -0.15
N HIS A 98 0.79 -17.65 -0.75
CA HIS A 98 -0.46 -18.33 -1.13
C HIS A 98 -0.67 -18.44 -2.63
N PHE A 99 0.32 -18.09 -3.43
CA PHE A 99 0.20 -18.10 -4.88
C PHE A 99 1.28 -18.94 -5.55
N THR A 100 0.85 -19.72 -6.55
CA THR A 100 1.77 -20.26 -7.54
C THR A 100 2.00 -19.18 -8.60
N PRO A 101 3.24 -18.69 -8.76
CA PRO A 101 3.54 -17.69 -9.77
C PRO A 101 3.19 -18.18 -11.18
N THR A 102 2.67 -17.30 -12.02
CA THR A 102 2.41 -17.53 -13.44
C THR A 102 3.36 -16.66 -14.28
N ASP A 103 3.34 -16.84 -15.61
CA ASP A 103 4.11 -15.98 -16.54
C ASP A 103 3.72 -14.49 -16.49
N LEU A 104 2.60 -14.17 -15.85
CA LEU A 104 2.17 -12.79 -15.60
C LEU A 104 2.76 -12.20 -14.32
N PHE A 105 3.37 -13.02 -13.47
CA PHE A 105 4.00 -12.56 -12.23
C PHE A 105 5.33 -11.87 -12.50
N ARG A 106 5.52 -10.71 -11.89
CA ARG A 106 6.77 -10.01 -11.83
C ARG A 106 7.20 -9.89 -10.35
N PRO A 107 8.20 -10.66 -9.91
CA PRO A 107 8.69 -10.57 -8.53
C PRO A 107 9.40 -9.25 -8.28
N VAL A 108 9.31 -8.77 -7.03
CA VAL A 108 10.10 -7.65 -6.50
C VAL A 108 10.75 -8.03 -5.17
N ASP A 109 11.82 -7.36 -4.85
CA ASP A 109 12.56 -7.49 -3.59
C ASP A 109 12.60 -6.13 -2.83
N ASP A 110 13.08 -6.16 -1.59
CA ASP A 110 13.28 -4.94 -0.80
C ASP A 110 14.22 -3.97 -1.54
N LYS A 111 13.86 -2.70 -1.55
CA LYS A 111 14.58 -1.62 -2.24
C LYS A 111 14.57 -1.66 -3.77
N ASP A 112 13.81 -2.58 -4.36
CA ASP A 112 13.56 -2.50 -5.79
C ASP A 112 12.83 -1.20 -6.17
N ARG A 113 13.05 -0.76 -7.40
CA ARG A 113 12.35 0.37 -7.98
C ARG A 113 11.60 -0.03 -9.23
N LEU A 114 10.30 0.24 -9.22
CA LEU A 114 9.43 0.11 -10.39
C LEU A 114 9.28 1.47 -11.07
N ILE A 115 9.07 1.45 -12.38
CA ILE A 115 8.76 2.64 -13.17
C ILE A 115 7.46 2.38 -13.92
N MET A 116 6.43 3.19 -13.64
CA MET A 116 5.12 3.15 -14.30
C MET A 116 4.84 4.48 -14.96
N GLY A 117 5.10 4.56 -16.29
CA GLY A 117 5.13 5.84 -16.97
C GLY A 117 6.27 6.73 -16.46
N HIS A 118 5.93 7.88 -15.88
CA HIS A 118 6.89 8.78 -15.23
C HIS A 118 6.89 8.63 -13.69
N ILE A 119 6.15 7.65 -13.15
CA ILE A 119 6.06 7.42 -11.72
C ILE A 119 7.16 6.44 -11.30
N ASN A 120 8.00 6.85 -10.35
CA ASN A 120 8.92 5.97 -9.64
C ASN A 120 8.23 5.42 -8.39
N ILE A 121 8.30 4.11 -8.20
CA ILE A 121 7.70 3.40 -7.05
C ILE A 121 8.82 2.61 -6.37
N ASP A 122 9.17 2.99 -5.16
CA ASP A 122 10.13 2.26 -4.33
C ASP A 122 9.37 1.15 -3.58
N VAL A 123 9.94 -0.05 -3.58
CA VAL A 123 9.41 -1.22 -2.87
C VAL A 123 10.08 -1.32 -1.51
N ILE A 124 9.28 -1.45 -0.45
CA ILE A 124 9.76 -1.61 0.92
C ILE A 124 9.16 -2.91 1.45
N HIS A 125 9.98 -3.95 1.66
CA HIS A 125 9.53 -5.19 2.28
C HIS A 125 9.23 -4.95 3.77
N THR A 126 8.01 -5.26 4.19
CA THR A 126 7.48 -4.96 5.53
C THR A 126 6.80 -6.18 6.15
N PRO A 127 7.55 -7.28 6.40
CA PRO A 127 7.00 -8.49 7.02
C PRO A 127 6.50 -8.20 8.45
N GLY A 128 5.76 -9.17 8.98
CA GLY A 128 5.26 -9.15 10.36
C GLY A 128 3.77 -9.37 10.44
N HIS A 129 2.94 -8.60 9.72
CA HIS A 129 1.53 -8.96 9.52
C HIS A 129 1.42 -10.21 8.64
N PHE A 130 2.15 -10.22 7.55
CA PHE A 130 2.31 -11.36 6.66
C PHE A 130 3.73 -11.38 6.06
N PRO A 131 4.34 -12.56 5.79
CA PRO A 131 5.75 -12.62 5.39
C PRO A 131 6.06 -11.94 4.05
N ASP A 132 5.11 -11.95 3.11
CA ASP A 132 5.27 -11.34 1.78
C ASP A 132 4.76 -9.90 1.70
N SER A 133 4.54 -9.25 2.84
CA SER A 133 4.05 -7.87 2.88
C SER A 133 5.07 -6.89 2.33
N VAL A 134 4.62 -6.03 1.42
CA VAL A 134 5.39 -4.91 0.88
C VAL A 134 4.57 -3.62 0.93
N CYS A 135 5.24 -2.52 1.21
CA CYS A 135 4.71 -1.18 0.99
C CYS A 135 5.26 -0.62 -0.32
N TYR A 136 4.43 0.14 -1.04
CA TYR A 136 4.82 0.82 -2.28
C TYR A 136 4.83 2.33 -2.07
N LYS A 137 6.02 2.94 -2.21
CA LYS A 137 6.22 4.37 -2.00
C LYS A 137 6.37 5.10 -3.32
N MET A 138 5.57 6.14 -3.55
CA MET A 138 5.71 7.06 -4.68
C MET A 138 5.59 8.52 -4.22
N GLY A 139 6.68 9.27 -4.36
CA GLY A 139 6.75 10.63 -3.82
C GLY A 139 6.50 10.66 -2.32
N ASN A 140 5.49 11.41 -1.88
CA ASN A 140 5.03 11.48 -0.49
C ASN A 140 3.83 10.56 -0.19
N ILE A 141 3.55 9.58 -1.04
CA ILE A 141 2.48 8.60 -0.87
C ILE A 141 3.08 7.24 -0.51
N LEU A 142 2.45 6.52 0.42
CA LEU A 142 2.81 5.16 0.81
C LEU A 142 1.57 4.28 0.85
N PHE A 143 1.47 3.31 -0.06
CA PHE A 143 0.49 2.23 0.05
C PHE A 143 1.03 1.21 1.04
N THR A 144 0.32 1.03 2.15
CA THR A 144 0.83 0.26 3.30
C THR A 144 0.24 -1.14 3.41
N GLY A 145 -0.76 -1.48 2.59
CA GLY A 145 -1.50 -2.72 2.79
C GLY A 145 -1.92 -2.86 4.25
N ASP A 146 -1.68 -4.02 4.82
CA ASP A 146 -2.01 -4.34 6.20
C ASP A 146 -0.84 -4.18 7.18
N THR A 147 0.27 -3.58 6.75
CA THR A 147 1.36 -3.25 7.66
C THR A 147 0.97 -2.11 8.59
N LEU A 148 0.32 -1.06 8.06
CA LEU A 148 -0.05 0.12 8.82
C LEU A 148 -1.40 0.69 8.36
N PHE A 149 -2.30 0.95 9.30
CA PHE A 149 -3.60 1.59 9.09
C PHE A 149 -3.68 2.96 9.75
N VAL A 150 -4.77 3.65 9.54
CA VAL A 150 -5.09 4.86 10.31
C VAL A 150 -5.40 4.47 11.76
N GLY A 151 -4.54 4.92 12.67
CA GLY A 151 -4.69 4.71 14.12
C GLY A 151 -4.21 3.37 14.67
N ARG A 152 -3.71 2.45 13.83
CA ARG A 152 -3.24 1.12 14.25
C ARG A 152 -2.34 0.45 13.21
N THR A 153 -1.71 -0.68 13.59
CA THR A 153 -0.98 -1.58 12.69
C THR A 153 -1.83 -2.79 12.30
N GLY A 154 -1.33 -3.61 11.39
CA GLY A 154 -1.82 -4.95 11.14
C GLY A 154 -1.75 -5.82 12.39
N ARG A 155 -2.54 -6.89 12.39
CA ARG A 155 -2.55 -7.90 13.47
C ARG A 155 -1.45 -8.93 13.26
N THR A 156 -1.10 -9.60 14.37
CA THR A 156 -0.09 -10.67 14.35
C THR A 156 -0.62 -11.98 14.95
N VAL A 157 -1.91 -12.27 14.75
CA VAL A 157 -2.59 -13.43 15.35
C VAL A 157 -2.56 -14.70 14.50
N ASN A 158 -2.17 -14.63 13.23
CA ASN A 158 -2.09 -15.80 12.36
C ASN A 158 -0.72 -16.51 12.50
N SER A 159 -0.64 -17.76 12.04
CA SER A 159 0.57 -18.58 12.16
C SER A 159 1.77 -18.13 11.32
N TYR A 160 1.57 -17.20 10.41
CA TYR A 160 2.62 -16.62 9.56
C TYR A 160 3.07 -15.26 10.06
N ALA A 161 2.36 -14.68 11.04
CA ALA A 161 2.66 -13.36 11.55
C ALA A 161 3.76 -13.39 12.62
N ASP A 162 4.50 -12.28 12.69
CA ASP A 162 5.54 -12.06 13.71
C ASP A 162 5.48 -10.61 14.19
N THR A 163 5.21 -10.42 15.49
CA THR A 163 5.08 -9.09 16.10
C THR A 163 6.40 -8.32 16.11
N ARG A 164 7.55 -9.02 16.25
CA ARG A 164 8.87 -8.40 16.22
C ARG A 164 9.21 -7.91 14.82
N GLU A 165 8.96 -8.73 13.81
CA GLU A 165 9.14 -8.30 12.41
C GLU A 165 8.23 -7.11 12.08
N LEU A 166 6.99 -7.10 12.58
CA LEU A 166 6.08 -5.96 12.37
C LEU A 166 6.62 -4.70 13.05
N TYR A 167 7.18 -4.81 14.26
CA TYR A 167 7.83 -3.68 14.92
C TYR A 167 8.93 -3.10 14.05
N HIS A 168 9.88 -3.92 13.58
CA HIS A 168 10.97 -3.45 12.71
C HIS A 168 10.47 -2.89 11.38
N SER A 169 9.44 -3.50 10.79
CA SER A 169 8.82 -2.98 9.56
C SER A 169 8.23 -1.59 9.77
N VAL A 170 7.55 -1.37 10.89
CA VAL A 170 6.92 -0.09 11.20
C VAL A 170 7.96 0.93 11.67
N TYR A 171 8.74 0.62 12.71
CA TYR A 171 9.59 1.60 13.38
C TYR A 171 10.87 1.92 12.60
N ASP A 172 11.54 0.91 12.03
CA ASP A 172 12.82 1.13 11.35
C ASP A 172 12.64 1.55 9.89
N LYS A 173 11.52 1.17 9.25
CA LYS A 173 11.30 1.44 7.82
C LYS A 173 10.24 2.52 7.60
N ILE A 174 9.00 2.35 8.10
CA ILE A 174 7.92 3.30 7.79
C ILE A 174 8.07 4.61 8.57
N LEU A 175 8.27 4.56 9.89
CA LEU A 175 8.41 5.77 10.70
C LEU A 175 9.73 6.52 10.47
N SER A 176 10.69 5.94 9.74
CA SER A 176 11.89 6.65 9.28
C SER A 176 11.67 7.51 8.02
N LEU A 177 10.51 7.37 7.36
CA LEU A 177 10.13 8.21 6.22
C LEU A 177 9.73 9.63 6.69
N PRO A 178 9.71 10.63 5.79
CA PRO A 178 9.22 11.96 6.12
C PRO A 178 7.84 11.93 6.77
N GLY A 179 7.65 12.69 7.84
CA GLY A 179 6.43 12.68 8.66
C GLY A 179 5.17 13.16 7.92
N ASP A 180 5.33 13.91 6.83
CA ASP A 180 4.26 14.34 5.92
C ASP A 180 3.87 13.28 4.88
N THR A 181 4.54 12.11 4.86
CA THR A 181 4.17 10.99 3.98
C THR A 181 2.75 10.52 4.32
N LEU A 182 1.89 10.51 3.30
CA LEU A 182 0.48 10.06 3.42
C LEU A 182 0.39 8.56 3.23
N ILE A 183 -0.17 7.84 4.22
CA ILE A 183 -0.44 6.41 4.11
C ILE A 183 -1.79 6.16 3.45
N TYR A 184 -1.83 5.14 2.59
CA TYR A 184 -2.99 4.59 1.91
C TYR A 184 -3.09 3.12 2.31
N PRO A 185 -3.89 2.77 3.34
CA PRO A 185 -3.93 1.44 3.93
C PRO A 185 -4.72 0.43 3.11
N GLY A 186 -4.62 -0.86 3.47
CA GLY A 186 -5.39 -1.93 2.85
C GLY A 186 -6.89 -1.91 3.19
N HIS A 187 -7.28 -1.34 4.35
CA HIS A 187 -8.66 -1.30 4.83
C HIS A 187 -9.08 0.05 5.39
N ASP A 188 -10.39 0.34 5.33
CA ASP A 188 -11.02 1.55 5.89
C ASP A 188 -11.39 1.37 7.36
N TYR A 189 -10.39 1.18 8.21
CA TYR A 189 -10.61 0.99 9.65
C TYR A 189 -10.54 2.28 10.47
N GLY A 190 -10.11 3.38 9.87
CA GLY A 190 -9.90 4.65 10.56
C GLY A 190 -11.09 5.58 10.51
N LYS A 191 -10.92 6.77 11.13
CA LYS A 191 -11.90 7.86 11.03
C LYS A 191 -11.84 8.60 9.69
N GLN A 192 -10.77 8.38 8.93
CA GLN A 192 -10.50 8.95 7.62
C GLN A 192 -9.73 7.92 6.78
N PRO A 193 -9.83 7.98 5.44
CA PRO A 193 -9.26 6.93 4.59
C PRO A 193 -7.72 7.00 4.48
N THR A 194 -7.12 8.15 4.75
CA THR A 194 -5.67 8.41 4.66
C THR A 194 -5.24 9.32 5.79
N ILE A 195 -3.97 9.24 6.19
CA ILE A 195 -3.40 10.08 7.26
C ILE A 195 -1.90 10.26 7.01
N SER A 196 -1.29 11.34 7.46
CA SER A 196 0.16 11.46 7.47
C SER A 196 0.79 10.60 8.57
N ILE A 197 2.05 10.22 8.40
CA ILE A 197 2.80 9.46 9.42
C ILE A 197 2.79 10.22 10.75
N ASP A 198 3.11 11.51 10.75
CA ASP A 198 3.15 12.32 11.98
C ASP A 198 1.80 12.38 12.70
N GLU A 199 0.71 12.51 11.97
CA GLU A 199 -0.63 12.49 12.58
C GLU A 199 -0.98 11.10 13.11
N ASN A 200 -0.59 10.05 12.38
CA ASN A 200 -0.85 8.67 12.77
C ASN A 200 -0.10 8.30 14.06
N VAL A 201 1.15 8.72 14.21
CA VAL A 201 1.92 8.55 15.45
C VAL A 201 1.21 9.22 16.63
N ARG A 202 0.64 10.41 16.43
CA ARG A 202 -0.07 11.13 17.52
C ARG A 202 -1.33 10.43 18.00
N ILE A 203 -2.03 9.70 17.13
CA ILE A 203 -3.34 9.10 17.47
C ILE A 203 -3.28 7.59 17.76
N SER A 204 -2.21 6.90 17.34
CA SER A 204 -2.07 5.45 17.49
C SER A 204 -1.25 5.07 18.71
N PRO A 205 -1.81 4.41 19.73
CA PRO A 205 -1.03 3.92 20.87
C PRO A 205 0.08 2.93 20.46
N LEU A 206 -0.15 2.14 19.40
CA LEU A 206 0.86 1.19 18.90
C LEU A 206 2.07 1.89 18.28
N LEU A 207 1.92 3.10 17.74
CA LEU A 207 3.01 3.88 17.15
C LEU A 207 3.75 4.76 18.20
N GLN A 208 3.37 4.67 19.47
CA GLN A 208 3.98 5.39 20.59
C GLN A 208 4.71 4.45 21.55
N ALA A 209 5.04 3.24 21.10
CA ALA A 209 5.84 2.31 21.90
C ALA A 209 7.26 2.86 22.06
N LYS A 210 7.83 2.68 23.26
CA LYS A 210 9.15 3.18 23.61
C LYS A 210 10.27 2.35 23.00
N ASP A 211 9.99 1.05 22.84
CA ASP A 211 10.89 0.03 22.32
C ASP A 211 10.06 -1.18 21.84
N GLU A 212 10.76 -2.19 21.36
CA GLU A 212 10.17 -3.42 20.83
C GLU A 212 9.33 -4.18 21.88
N GLU A 213 9.80 -4.29 23.11
CA GLU A 213 9.07 -5.01 24.19
C GLU A 213 7.79 -4.28 24.60
N ASP A 214 7.80 -2.93 24.64
CA ASP A 214 6.59 -2.14 24.85
C ASP A 214 5.60 -2.29 23.69
N PHE A 215 6.10 -2.35 22.44
CA PHE A 215 5.25 -2.61 21.27
C PHE A 215 4.57 -3.99 21.35
N ILE A 216 5.34 -5.04 21.68
CA ILE A 216 4.81 -6.40 21.84
C ILE A 216 3.73 -6.45 22.91
N THR A 217 3.98 -5.81 24.05
CA THR A 217 3.01 -5.73 25.16
C THR A 217 1.72 -5.02 24.72
N ARG A 218 1.85 -3.87 24.08
CA ARG A 218 0.69 -3.10 23.57
C ARG A 218 -0.07 -3.86 22.50
N MET A 219 0.64 -4.60 21.62
CA MET A 219 0.00 -5.41 20.58
C MET A 219 -0.81 -6.56 21.20
N ALA A 220 -0.25 -7.27 22.18
CA ALA A 220 -0.95 -8.32 22.89
C ALA A 220 -2.22 -7.80 23.58
N ASP A 221 -2.13 -6.65 24.27
CA ASP A 221 -3.28 -5.99 24.89
C ASP A 221 -4.33 -5.55 23.86
N TYR A 222 -3.89 -5.00 22.72
CA TYR A 222 -4.77 -4.59 21.64
C TYR A 222 -5.52 -5.77 21.03
N GLU A 223 -4.85 -6.89 20.78
CA GLU A 223 -5.44 -8.10 20.20
C GLU A 223 -6.40 -8.81 21.17
N ALA A 224 -6.11 -8.78 22.46
CA ALA A 224 -6.97 -9.36 23.50
C ALA A 224 -8.27 -8.59 23.75
N ASN A 225 -8.32 -7.28 23.44
CA ASN A 225 -9.44 -6.40 23.74
C ASN A 225 -10.26 -5.97 22.50
N ARG A 226 -10.11 -6.66 21.38
CA ARG A 226 -10.79 -6.35 20.11
C ARG A 226 -12.03 -7.23 19.86
#